data_666b018829a80ddfc5a6ea4ad2763fbc
#
_entry.id   666b018829a80ddfc5a6ea4ad2763fbc
#
_cell.length_a   1.000
_cell.length_b   1.000
_cell.length_c   1.000
_cell.angle_alpha   90.00
_cell.angle_beta   90.00
_cell.angle_gamma   90.00
#
_symmetry.space_group_name_H-M   'P 1'
#
loop_
_entity.id
_entity.type
_entity.pdbx_description
1 polymer ?
#
loop_
_entity_poly.entity_id
_entity_poly.type
_entity_poly.pdbx_seq_one_letter_code
_entity_poly.pdbx_strand_id
1 'polypeptide(L)'
;MALLLTVATGAWAQDPDPIDLTPSADGTVWTLSTMPEYDVELEVTYYTDAELDQMAADEVIAKITAIGTVTYTPESKALIDAARTAYDALTAAQQALVTNYSTLTDAETTYATAEETAYTEGVELTKNPDGTWTLAATPAFDVELEVEYETALALSETTDNSATLEEWDGYEADVTLTRTLAAGSWNTFAAPFSTAIPEGWTVKELISATFADGTLTLNFANAASIEAGKPYLVKVAANTDLSTAPFTGAIVSKDAQPFTSTDVDFIPTLGATTIEGSDTKSVLFLGAENKLKNPATLPADIKGFRAYFQLKGETVSLARAFSIDFGDGETTGIIAIGTDRAASTDNATYTLDGRRISKATQKGVYIQNGKKVIIK
;
A
#
# COMPACT_ATOMS: atom_id res chain seq x y z
N MET A 1 9.59 -60.44 -37.43
CA MET A 1 10.78 -60.18 -38.32
C MET A 1 10.52 -58.88 -39.03
N ALA A 2 11.22 -57.79 -38.63
CA ALA A 2 11.17 -56.52 -39.34
C ALA A 2 12.33 -56.43 -40.32
N LEU A 3 12.08 -55.84 -41.46
CA LEU A 3 13.03 -55.63 -42.51
C LEU A 3 13.39 -54.16 -42.58
N LEU A 4 14.64 -53.81 -42.30
CA LEU A 4 15.16 -52.50 -42.64
C LEU A 4 15.85 -52.58 -43.97
N LEU A 5 15.37 -51.85 -44.95
CA LEU A 5 15.98 -51.81 -46.28
C LEU A 5 16.81 -50.53 -46.39
N THR A 6 18.11 -50.66 -46.55
CA THR A 6 19.00 -49.56 -46.87
C THR A 6 19.44 -49.58 -48.30
N VAL A 7 19.46 -48.45 -48.96
CA VAL A 7 19.98 -48.34 -50.32
C VAL A 7 21.43 -47.89 -50.25
N ALA A 8 22.38 -48.74 -50.62
CA ALA A 8 23.76 -48.34 -50.73
C ALA A 8 24.01 -47.84 -52.15
N THR A 9 24.47 -46.63 -52.32
CA THR A 9 24.91 -46.07 -53.60
C THR A 9 26.41 -46.29 -53.77
N GLY A 10 26.80 -46.86 -54.89
CA GLY A 10 28.24 -47.07 -55.24
C GLY A 10 28.99 -45.75 -55.36
N ALA A 11 30.30 -45.75 -55.09
CA ALA A 11 31.23 -44.68 -54.81
C ALA A 11 31.45 -43.61 -55.92
N TRP A 12 30.60 -43.42 -56.91
CA TRP A 12 30.84 -42.55 -58.06
C TRP A 12 29.69 -41.65 -58.51
N ALA A 13 28.61 -41.57 -57.79
CA ALA A 13 27.51 -40.63 -58.13
C ALA A 13 27.39 -39.48 -57.10
N GLN A 14 27.14 -38.27 -57.60
CA GLN A 14 26.61 -37.16 -56.76
C GLN A 14 25.32 -37.64 -56.10
N ASP A 15 25.17 -37.35 -54.81
CA ASP A 15 24.10 -37.73 -53.90
C ASP A 15 22.76 -37.89 -54.63
N PRO A 16 22.31 -39.13 -54.95
CA PRO A 16 21.05 -39.29 -55.63
C PRO A 16 19.91 -39.09 -54.67
N ASP A 17 18.80 -38.53 -55.15
CA ASP A 17 17.57 -38.41 -54.36
C ASP A 17 17.21 -39.75 -53.70
N PRO A 18 16.75 -39.75 -52.45
CA PRO A 18 16.39 -40.99 -51.75
C PRO A 18 15.35 -41.79 -52.57
N ILE A 19 15.59 -43.08 -52.71
CA ILE A 19 14.69 -43.99 -53.41
C ILE A 19 13.58 -44.41 -52.44
N ASP A 20 12.35 -44.00 -52.73
CA ASP A 20 11.18 -44.41 -51.97
C ASP A 20 10.71 -45.82 -52.34
N LEU A 21 10.81 -46.72 -51.37
CA LEU A 21 10.26 -48.04 -51.42
C LEU A 21 8.94 -48.12 -50.65
N THR A 22 7.88 -48.57 -51.29
CA THR A 22 6.57 -48.73 -50.64
C THR A 22 6.32 -50.19 -50.28
N PRO A 23 6.10 -50.54 -49.00
CA PRO A 23 5.81 -51.91 -48.59
C PRO A 23 4.38 -52.32 -48.98
N SER A 24 4.17 -53.60 -49.29
CA SER A 24 2.84 -54.19 -49.33
C SER A 24 2.18 -54.21 -47.94
N ALA A 25 0.85 -54.40 -47.89
CA ALA A 25 0.10 -54.38 -46.63
C ALA A 25 0.56 -55.48 -45.64
N ASP A 26 1.15 -56.58 -46.13
CA ASP A 26 1.73 -57.64 -45.31
C ASP A 26 3.25 -57.49 -45.07
N GLY A 27 3.87 -56.42 -45.57
CA GLY A 27 5.30 -56.17 -45.43
C GLY A 27 6.25 -57.19 -46.15
N THR A 28 5.70 -58.05 -46.99
CA THR A 28 6.49 -59.10 -47.64
C THR A 28 7.06 -58.68 -48.98
N VAL A 29 6.47 -57.67 -49.62
CA VAL A 29 6.89 -57.16 -50.93
C VAL A 29 7.12 -55.66 -50.83
N TRP A 30 8.21 -55.19 -51.38
CA TRP A 30 8.54 -53.77 -51.48
C TRP A 30 8.52 -53.37 -52.96
N THR A 31 7.82 -52.28 -53.26
CA THR A 31 7.67 -51.83 -54.64
C THR A 31 8.46 -50.54 -54.82
N LEU A 32 9.29 -50.51 -55.87
CA LEU A 32 9.95 -49.31 -56.33
C LEU A 32 9.02 -48.57 -57.31
N SER A 33 8.67 -47.33 -57.05
CA SER A 33 7.74 -46.53 -57.86
C SER A 33 8.35 -46.16 -59.23
N THR A 34 9.65 -45.97 -59.31
CA THR A 34 10.38 -45.65 -60.54
C THR A 34 11.76 -46.31 -60.51
N MET A 35 12.14 -47.00 -61.60
CA MET A 35 13.46 -47.58 -61.72
C MET A 35 14.48 -46.47 -61.98
N PRO A 36 15.52 -46.29 -61.14
CA PRO A 36 16.57 -45.31 -61.40
C PRO A 36 17.44 -45.72 -62.57
N GLU A 37 18.07 -44.78 -63.26
CA GLU A 37 18.95 -44.99 -64.40
C GLU A 37 20.38 -45.46 -64.02
N TYR A 38 20.59 -45.78 -62.72
CA TYR A 38 21.87 -46.25 -62.17
C TYR A 38 21.70 -47.54 -61.42
N ASP A 39 22.81 -48.30 -61.25
CA ASP A 39 22.79 -49.55 -60.49
C ASP A 39 22.48 -49.30 -59.01
N VAL A 40 21.46 -49.97 -58.48
CA VAL A 40 21.04 -49.92 -57.09
C VAL A 40 21.42 -51.25 -56.42
N GLU A 41 22.20 -51.12 -55.34
CA GLU A 41 22.50 -52.28 -54.47
C GLU A 41 21.56 -52.20 -53.27
N LEU A 42 20.74 -53.22 -53.06
CA LEU A 42 19.83 -53.32 -51.94
C LEU A 42 20.43 -54.16 -50.83
N GLU A 43 20.78 -53.58 -49.71
CA GLU A 43 21.21 -54.29 -48.53
C GLU A 43 20.01 -54.57 -47.61
N VAL A 44 19.79 -55.84 -47.31
CA VAL A 44 18.67 -56.27 -46.47
C VAL A 44 19.21 -56.73 -45.14
N THR A 45 18.87 -55.95 -44.08
CA THR A 45 19.22 -56.33 -42.73
C THR A 45 18.02 -57.00 -42.05
N TYR A 46 18.20 -58.20 -41.55
CA TYR A 46 17.20 -58.97 -40.82
C TYR A 46 17.47 -58.87 -39.34
N TYR A 47 16.45 -58.47 -38.60
CA TYR A 47 16.51 -58.47 -37.14
C TYR A 47 15.81 -59.73 -36.61
N THR A 48 16.37 -60.30 -35.58
CA THR A 48 15.73 -61.39 -34.80
C THR A 48 14.65 -60.72 -33.89
N ASP A 49 13.67 -61.49 -33.43
CA ASP A 49 12.65 -61.04 -32.53
C ASP A 49 13.29 -60.48 -31.25
N ALA A 50 14.40 -61.03 -30.77
CA ALA A 50 15.14 -60.52 -29.61
C ALA A 50 15.78 -59.09 -29.84
N GLU A 51 16.33 -58.89 -31.08
CA GLU A 51 16.88 -57.56 -31.44
C GLU A 51 15.77 -56.50 -31.57
N LEU A 52 14.60 -56.88 -32.08
CA LEU A 52 13.45 -56.01 -32.15
C LEU A 52 12.90 -55.65 -30.74
N ASP A 53 12.86 -56.62 -29.84
CA ASP A 53 12.50 -56.41 -28.45
C ASP A 53 13.50 -55.48 -27.77
N GLN A 54 14.80 -55.65 -28.04
CA GLN A 54 15.83 -54.73 -27.51
C GLN A 54 15.69 -53.32 -28.08
N MET A 55 15.45 -53.17 -29.39
CA MET A 55 15.25 -51.86 -30.02
C MET A 55 14.03 -51.11 -29.42
N ALA A 56 12.93 -51.82 -29.19
CA ALA A 56 11.76 -51.26 -28.55
C ALA A 56 12.04 -50.82 -27.11
N ALA A 57 12.81 -51.62 -26.37
CA ALA A 57 13.22 -51.24 -25.00
C ALA A 57 14.21 -50.07 -25.00
N ASP A 58 15.14 -50.01 -25.94
CA ASP A 58 16.12 -48.91 -26.06
C ASP A 58 15.44 -47.56 -26.35
N GLU A 59 14.38 -47.55 -27.16
CA GLU A 59 13.57 -46.32 -27.36
C GLU A 59 12.96 -45.83 -26.08
N VAL A 60 12.44 -46.69 -25.23
CA VAL A 60 11.87 -46.33 -23.94
C VAL A 60 12.96 -45.88 -22.97
N ILE A 61 14.12 -46.59 -22.95
CA ILE A 61 15.28 -46.16 -22.15
C ILE A 61 15.72 -44.75 -22.51
N ALA A 62 15.72 -44.39 -23.79
CA ALA A 62 16.06 -43.05 -24.26
C ALA A 62 15.03 -42.02 -23.79
N LYS A 63 13.72 -42.32 -23.86
CA LYS A 63 12.66 -41.40 -23.33
C LYS A 63 12.78 -41.20 -21.82
N ILE A 64 13.05 -42.26 -21.06
CA ILE A 64 13.26 -42.15 -19.61
C ILE A 64 14.50 -41.30 -19.30
N THR A 65 15.58 -41.49 -20.05
CA THR A 65 16.80 -40.68 -19.88
C THR A 65 16.58 -39.22 -20.21
N ALA A 66 15.71 -38.92 -21.17
CA ALA A 66 15.37 -37.53 -21.55
C ALA A 66 14.56 -36.76 -20.51
N ILE A 67 13.98 -37.44 -19.50
CA ILE A 67 13.27 -36.75 -18.38
C ILE A 67 14.22 -35.79 -17.66
N GLY A 68 15.47 -36.20 -17.41
CA GLY A 68 16.47 -35.37 -16.76
C GLY A 68 16.08 -34.96 -15.33
N THR A 69 16.30 -33.69 -14.97
CA THR A 69 15.92 -33.15 -13.65
C THR A 69 14.42 -32.86 -13.61
N VAL A 70 13.74 -33.47 -12.64
CA VAL A 70 12.29 -33.27 -12.46
C VAL A 70 12.02 -31.98 -11.75
N THR A 71 11.16 -31.14 -12.35
CA THR A 71 10.62 -29.93 -11.79
C THR A 71 9.10 -29.96 -11.92
N TYR A 72 8.39 -29.23 -11.02
CA TYR A 72 6.93 -29.15 -11.09
C TYR A 72 6.50 -28.18 -12.20
N THR A 73 6.57 -28.63 -13.45
CA THR A 73 6.22 -27.86 -14.66
C THR A 73 5.50 -28.74 -15.68
N PRO A 74 4.66 -28.19 -16.59
CA PRO A 74 4.00 -28.92 -17.65
C PRO A 74 4.96 -29.68 -18.56
N GLU A 75 6.14 -29.12 -18.83
CA GLU A 75 7.16 -29.75 -19.67
C GLU A 75 7.72 -31.02 -19.03
N SER A 76 8.05 -30.95 -17.72
CA SER A 76 8.53 -32.13 -16.98
C SER A 76 7.47 -33.21 -16.91
N LYS A 77 6.19 -32.82 -16.68
CA LYS A 77 5.04 -33.73 -16.69
C LYS A 77 4.91 -34.44 -18.05
N ALA A 78 4.99 -33.69 -19.14
CA ALA A 78 4.86 -34.24 -20.50
C ALA A 78 5.94 -35.27 -20.82
N LEU A 79 7.18 -35.06 -20.38
CA LEU A 79 8.27 -36.01 -20.56
C LEU A 79 8.05 -37.31 -19.76
N ILE A 80 7.61 -37.19 -18.52
CA ILE A 80 7.28 -38.31 -17.63
C ILE A 80 6.12 -39.15 -18.23
N ASP A 81 5.03 -38.49 -18.65
CA ASP A 81 3.85 -39.14 -19.20
C ASP A 81 4.15 -39.83 -20.55
N ALA A 82 4.99 -39.19 -21.37
CA ALA A 82 5.44 -39.82 -22.65
C ALA A 82 6.29 -41.05 -22.41
N ALA A 83 7.19 -41.03 -21.42
CA ALA A 83 8.00 -42.17 -21.04
C ALA A 83 7.14 -43.31 -20.46
N ARG A 84 6.17 -42.97 -19.59
CA ARG A 84 5.22 -43.94 -19.01
C ARG A 84 4.37 -44.57 -20.09
N THR A 85 3.78 -43.79 -20.97
CA THR A 85 2.96 -44.30 -22.09
C THR A 85 3.77 -45.27 -22.99
N ALA A 86 5.02 -44.92 -23.30
CA ALA A 86 5.88 -45.77 -24.10
C ALA A 86 6.25 -47.08 -23.37
N TYR A 87 6.52 -47.02 -22.05
CA TYR A 87 6.80 -48.21 -21.25
C TYR A 87 5.61 -49.16 -21.17
N ASP A 88 4.41 -48.61 -20.93
CA ASP A 88 3.18 -49.41 -20.78
C ASP A 88 2.73 -50.04 -22.11
N ALA A 89 3.17 -49.52 -23.26
CA ALA A 89 2.93 -50.09 -24.57
C ALA A 89 3.84 -51.30 -24.87
N LEU A 90 4.91 -51.53 -24.11
CA LEU A 90 5.81 -52.64 -24.26
C LEU A 90 5.18 -53.96 -23.77
N THR A 91 5.56 -55.06 -24.44
CA THR A 91 5.29 -56.43 -23.94
C THR A 91 6.08 -56.72 -22.66
N ALA A 92 5.66 -57.68 -21.84
CA ALA A 92 6.37 -58.06 -20.63
C ALA A 92 7.84 -58.46 -20.88
N ALA A 93 8.15 -59.08 -22.04
CA ALA A 93 9.50 -59.40 -22.43
C ALA A 93 10.35 -58.15 -22.70
N GLN A 94 9.80 -57.16 -23.40
CA GLN A 94 10.44 -55.87 -23.69
C GLN A 94 10.61 -55.03 -22.43
N GLN A 95 9.60 -54.97 -21.54
CA GLN A 95 9.70 -54.30 -20.28
C GLN A 95 10.85 -54.81 -19.40
N ALA A 96 11.11 -56.13 -19.44
CA ALA A 96 12.22 -56.71 -18.70
C ALA A 96 13.60 -56.26 -19.20
N LEU A 97 13.69 -55.72 -20.42
CA LEU A 97 14.92 -55.19 -21.03
C LEU A 97 15.15 -53.72 -20.70
N VAL A 98 14.15 -53.00 -20.12
CA VAL A 98 14.29 -51.58 -19.74
C VAL A 98 15.09 -51.46 -18.45
N THR A 99 16.35 -51.07 -18.57
CA THR A 99 17.32 -51.07 -17.45
C THR A 99 17.17 -49.91 -16.51
N ASN A 100 16.54 -48.80 -16.93
CA ASN A 100 16.40 -47.59 -16.16
C ASN A 100 14.93 -47.30 -15.69
N TYR A 101 14.12 -48.36 -15.54
CA TYR A 101 12.72 -48.23 -15.11
C TYR A 101 12.56 -47.54 -13.74
N SER A 102 13.51 -47.77 -12.81
CA SER A 102 13.50 -47.07 -11.50
C SER A 102 13.59 -45.55 -11.65
N THR A 103 14.31 -45.04 -12.63
CA THR A 103 14.41 -43.62 -12.92
C THR A 103 13.04 -43.03 -13.28
N LEU A 104 12.20 -43.78 -14.02
CA LEU A 104 10.84 -43.34 -14.34
C LEU A 104 9.95 -43.28 -13.08
N THR A 105 9.99 -44.32 -12.23
CA THR A 105 9.19 -44.37 -11.00
C THR A 105 9.65 -43.33 -10.00
N ASP A 106 10.94 -43.05 -9.90
CA ASP A 106 11.50 -41.99 -9.06
C ASP A 106 11.09 -40.59 -9.57
N ALA A 107 11.08 -40.39 -10.90
CA ALA A 107 10.62 -39.16 -11.52
C ALA A 107 9.14 -38.90 -11.24
N GLU A 108 8.29 -39.92 -11.36
CA GLU A 108 6.86 -39.82 -11.01
C GLU A 108 6.63 -39.47 -9.55
N THR A 109 7.36 -40.12 -8.64
CA THR A 109 7.29 -39.86 -7.21
C THR A 109 7.76 -38.45 -6.90
N THR A 110 8.86 -38.01 -7.49
CA THR A 110 9.41 -36.66 -7.31
C THR A 110 8.43 -35.58 -7.78
N TYR A 111 7.81 -35.80 -8.95
CA TYR A 111 6.81 -34.92 -9.50
C TYR A 111 5.58 -34.83 -8.60
N ALA A 112 5.03 -35.95 -8.13
CA ALA A 112 3.89 -36.01 -7.24
C ALA A 112 4.17 -35.31 -5.88
N THR A 113 5.38 -35.48 -5.33
CA THR A 113 5.79 -34.78 -4.11
C THR A 113 5.90 -33.28 -4.32
N ALA A 114 6.45 -32.85 -5.46
CA ALA A 114 6.54 -31.44 -5.81
C ALA A 114 5.15 -30.82 -6.03
N GLU A 115 4.21 -31.58 -6.59
CA GLU A 115 2.79 -31.21 -6.74
C GLU A 115 2.12 -31.00 -5.38
N GLU A 116 2.26 -31.96 -4.45
CA GLU A 116 1.70 -31.87 -3.10
C GLU A 116 2.28 -30.67 -2.33
N THR A 117 3.59 -30.43 -2.47
CA THR A 117 4.27 -29.28 -1.86
C THR A 117 3.73 -27.96 -2.40
N ALA A 118 3.58 -27.85 -3.71
CA ALA A 118 3.05 -26.64 -4.35
C ALA A 118 1.60 -26.36 -3.95
N TYR A 119 0.79 -27.40 -3.74
CA TYR A 119 -0.58 -27.27 -3.24
C TYR A 119 -0.64 -26.81 -1.76
N THR A 120 0.31 -27.21 -0.95
CA THR A 120 0.32 -26.89 0.50
C THR A 120 1.02 -25.58 0.82
N GLU A 121 2.06 -25.22 0.07
CA GLU A 121 2.84 -23.99 0.29
C GLU A 121 2.33 -22.79 -0.50
N GLY A 122 1.44 -23.01 -1.48
CA GLY A 122 0.97 -21.98 -2.38
C GLY A 122 2.00 -21.57 -3.43
N VAL A 123 1.65 -20.60 -4.24
CA VAL A 123 2.50 -20.03 -5.28
C VAL A 123 2.89 -18.62 -4.90
N GLU A 124 4.18 -18.36 -4.71
CA GLU A 124 4.66 -17.02 -4.41
C GLU A 124 4.64 -16.12 -5.65
N LEU A 125 4.00 -14.98 -5.51
CA LEU A 125 4.02 -13.90 -6.47
C LEU A 125 5.00 -12.82 -6.01
N THR A 126 5.86 -12.37 -6.92
CA THR A 126 6.77 -11.24 -6.65
C THR A 126 6.17 -9.95 -7.20
N LYS A 127 5.95 -8.94 -6.33
CA LYS A 127 5.50 -7.61 -6.74
C LYS A 127 6.67 -6.85 -7.38
N ASN A 128 6.47 -6.35 -8.59
CA ASN A 128 7.43 -5.54 -9.32
C ASN A 128 7.29 -4.06 -8.95
N PRO A 129 8.33 -3.23 -9.18
CA PRO A 129 8.29 -1.79 -8.92
C PRO A 129 7.23 -1.01 -9.72
N ASP A 130 6.77 -1.58 -10.85
CA ASP A 130 5.73 -1.01 -11.72
C ASP A 130 4.30 -1.39 -11.32
N GLY A 131 4.15 -2.09 -10.17
CA GLY A 131 2.86 -2.55 -9.66
C GLY A 131 2.36 -3.86 -10.27
N THR A 132 3.07 -4.46 -11.21
CA THR A 132 2.75 -5.78 -11.74
C THR A 132 3.25 -6.89 -10.81
N TRP A 133 2.71 -8.11 -10.99
CA TRP A 133 3.13 -9.27 -10.24
C TRP A 133 3.74 -10.30 -11.19
N THR A 134 4.85 -10.91 -10.78
CA THR A 134 5.54 -11.96 -11.54
C THR A 134 5.42 -13.29 -10.81
N LEU A 135 4.98 -14.31 -11.55
CA LEU A 135 5.04 -15.69 -11.15
C LEU A 135 6.35 -16.28 -11.67
N ALA A 136 7.17 -16.85 -10.79
CA ALA A 136 8.51 -17.34 -11.14
C ALA A 136 8.50 -18.50 -12.13
N ALA A 137 7.44 -19.35 -12.08
CA ALA A 137 7.21 -20.45 -13.04
C ALA A 137 5.71 -20.72 -13.16
N THR A 138 5.25 -21.05 -14.36
CA THR A 138 3.84 -21.45 -14.56
C THR A 138 3.64 -22.84 -13.94
N PRO A 139 2.77 -23.01 -12.94
CA PRO A 139 2.46 -24.30 -12.35
C PRO A 139 1.72 -25.20 -13.36
N ALA A 140 1.82 -26.51 -13.16
CA ALA A 140 1.18 -27.52 -14.03
C ALA A 140 -0.31 -27.75 -13.69
N PHE A 141 -0.87 -26.95 -12.81
CA PHE A 141 -2.26 -27.05 -12.33
C PHE A 141 -2.96 -25.69 -12.45
N ASP A 142 -4.29 -25.70 -12.41
CA ASP A 142 -5.09 -24.48 -12.35
C ASP A 142 -4.87 -23.80 -11.01
N VAL A 143 -4.40 -22.56 -11.03
CA VAL A 143 -4.20 -21.73 -9.85
C VAL A 143 -5.39 -20.79 -9.73
N GLU A 144 -6.12 -20.89 -8.63
CA GLU A 144 -7.04 -19.85 -8.19
C GLU A 144 -6.27 -18.85 -7.33
N LEU A 145 -6.12 -17.62 -7.84
CA LEU A 145 -5.45 -16.56 -7.10
C LEU A 145 -6.47 -15.92 -6.16
N GLU A 146 -6.35 -16.19 -4.88
CA GLU A 146 -7.03 -15.41 -3.83
C GLU A 146 -6.11 -14.24 -3.46
N VAL A 147 -6.55 -13.02 -3.75
CA VAL A 147 -5.82 -11.82 -3.40
C VAL A 147 -6.34 -11.33 -2.06
N GLU A 148 -5.62 -11.60 -0.99
CA GLU A 148 -5.84 -10.92 0.28
C GLU A 148 -5.22 -9.53 0.19
N TYR A 149 -6.06 -8.50 0.28
CA TYR A 149 -5.58 -7.12 0.40
C TYR A 149 -5.27 -6.85 1.87
N GLU A 150 -4.07 -6.36 2.15
CA GLU A 150 -3.80 -5.79 3.46
C GLU A 150 -4.65 -4.53 3.61
N THR A 151 -5.61 -4.55 4.51
CA THR A 151 -6.49 -3.41 4.79
C THR A 151 -6.01 -2.61 5.99
N ALA A 152 -5.13 -3.17 6.83
CA ALA A 152 -4.67 -2.54 8.05
C ALA A 152 -3.62 -1.45 7.77
N LEU A 153 -3.97 -0.19 8.09
CA LEU A 153 -3.09 0.96 7.97
C LEU A 153 -2.86 1.62 9.34
N ALA A 154 -1.64 1.56 9.84
CA ALA A 154 -1.25 2.24 11.08
C ALA A 154 -0.46 3.52 10.78
N LEU A 155 -0.99 4.68 11.19
CA LEU A 155 -0.36 5.97 10.98
C LEU A 155 0.12 6.57 12.31
N SER A 156 1.29 7.20 12.29
CA SER A 156 1.92 7.76 13.50
C SER A 156 1.77 9.28 13.57
N GLU A 157 1.40 9.80 14.75
CA GLU A 157 1.38 11.26 14.98
C GLU A 157 2.79 11.88 15.06
N THR A 158 3.85 11.05 15.20
CA THR A 158 5.23 11.51 15.43
C THR A 158 6.12 11.39 14.19
N THR A 159 5.60 10.85 13.08
CA THR A 159 6.33 10.69 11.82
C THR A 159 5.68 11.50 10.71
N ASP A 160 6.47 11.83 9.69
CA ASP A 160 5.93 12.28 8.41
C ASP A 160 5.28 11.07 7.70
N ASN A 161 3.95 11.12 7.53
CA ASN A 161 3.19 10.05 6.89
C ASN A 161 3.05 10.24 5.37
N SER A 162 3.67 11.24 4.77
CA SER A 162 3.41 11.63 3.37
C SER A 162 3.64 10.49 2.36
N ALA A 163 4.73 9.74 2.52
CA ALA A 163 5.03 8.59 1.64
C ALA A 163 3.98 7.48 1.76
N THR A 164 3.58 7.16 2.99
CA THR A 164 2.53 6.15 3.25
C THR A 164 1.17 6.62 2.72
N LEU A 165 0.83 7.89 2.91
CA LEU A 165 -0.43 8.46 2.40
C LEU A 165 -0.45 8.53 0.87
N GLU A 166 0.70 8.75 0.21
CA GLU A 166 0.81 8.67 -1.25
C GLU A 166 0.56 7.26 -1.76
N GLU A 167 1.06 6.24 -1.06
CA GLU A 167 0.86 4.83 -1.42
C GLU A 167 -0.60 4.39 -1.26
N TRP A 168 -1.28 4.88 -0.22
CA TRP A 168 -2.65 4.50 0.12
C TRP A 168 -3.72 5.44 -0.43
N ASP A 169 -3.35 6.47 -1.18
CA ASP A 169 -4.27 7.49 -1.69
C ASP A 169 -5.37 6.89 -2.58
N GLY A 170 -6.62 7.08 -2.19
CA GLY A 170 -7.79 6.54 -2.87
C GLY A 170 -8.14 5.08 -2.55
N TYR A 171 -7.33 4.38 -1.74
CA TYR A 171 -7.62 3.01 -1.33
C TYR A 171 -8.42 2.95 -0.03
N GLU A 172 -9.20 1.90 0.11
CA GLU A 172 -9.93 1.56 1.33
C GLU A 172 -8.98 0.89 2.34
N ALA A 173 -9.04 1.34 3.62
CA ALA A 173 -8.22 0.78 4.68
C ALA A 173 -8.92 0.79 6.04
N ASP A 174 -8.45 -0.09 6.93
CA ASP A 174 -8.77 -0.10 8.36
C ASP A 174 -7.69 0.70 9.10
N VAL A 175 -7.95 1.99 9.32
CA VAL A 175 -6.92 2.96 9.76
C VAL A 175 -6.88 3.09 11.27
N THR A 176 -5.71 2.94 11.86
CA THR A 176 -5.41 3.30 13.25
C THR A 176 -4.47 4.51 13.31
N LEU A 177 -4.65 5.36 14.32
CA LEU A 177 -3.82 6.55 14.54
C LEU A 177 -3.16 6.47 15.92
N THR A 178 -1.83 6.61 16.01
CA THR A 178 -1.13 6.63 17.30
C THR A 178 -1.36 7.96 18.03
N ARG A 179 -2.60 8.25 18.35
CA ARG A 179 -3.00 9.49 19.01
C ARG A 179 -4.05 9.24 20.08
N THR A 180 -3.94 9.95 21.19
CA THR A 180 -4.97 9.98 22.24
C THR A 180 -5.65 11.36 22.26
N LEU A 181 -6.98 11.36 22.22
CA LEU A 181 -7.82 12.54 22.44
C LEU A 181 -8.12 12.69 23.93
N ALA A 182 -7.87 13.88 24.47
CA ALA A 182 -8.13 14.17 25.88
C ALA A 182 -9.60 14.50 26.13
N ALA A 183 -10.21 13.87 27.14
CA ALA A 183 -11.56 14.20 27.58
C ALA A 183 -11.65 15.57 28.24
N GLY A 184 -12.85 16.14 28.20
CA GLY A 184 -13.16 17.41 28.89
C GLY A 184 -12.60 18.68 28.24
N SER A 185 -11.77 18.55 27.21
CA SER A 185 -11.19 19.64 26.44
C SER A 185 -11.46 19.48 24.96
N TRP A 186 -11.48 20.58 24.22
CA TRP A 186 -11.45 20.53 22.77
C TRP A 186 -10.05 20.13 22.28
N ASN A 187 -10.01 19.21 21.31
CA ASN A 187 -8.81 18.78 20.63
C ASN A 187 -8.90 19.26 19.17
N THR A 188 -7.83 19.78 18.59
CA THR A 188 -7.78 19.93 17.14
C THR A 188 -7.62 18.53 16.52
N PHE A 189 -8.29 18.24 15.42
CA PHE A 189 -8.25 16.93 14.78
C PHE A 189 -8.29 17.07 13.26
N ALA A 190 -7.52 16.26 12.58
CA ALA A 190 -7.59 16.04 11.14
C ALA A 190 -7.25 14.59 10.85
N ALA A 191 -8.06 13.95 10.03
CA ALA A 191 -7.83 12.57 9.59
C ALA A 191 -7.53 12.53 8.10
N PRO A 192 -6.63 11.64 7.64
CA PRO A 192 -6.39 11.43 6.22
C PRO A 192 -7.45 10.51 5.57
N PHE A 193 -8.65 10.47 6.12
CA PHE A 193 -9.77 9.65 5.63
C PHE A 193 -11.10 10.27 6.05
N SER A 194 -12.16 9.90 5.33
CA SER A 194 -13.53 10.28 5.67
C SER A 194 -14.21 9.20 6.50
N THR A 195 -14.97 9.62 7.52
CA THR A 195 -15.74 8.70 8.38
C THR A 195 -16.96 9.39 8.96
N ALA A 196 -17.95 8.61 9.38
CA ALA A 196 -19.01 9.11 10.22
C ALA A 196 -18.44 9.58 11.57
N ILE A 197 -19.14 10.48 12.25
CA ILE A 197 -18.73 10.90 13.59
C ILE A 197 -18.88 9.73 14.55
N PRO A 198 -17.80 9.25 15.23
CA PRO A 198 -17.88 8.17 16.19
C PRO A 198 -18.83 8.50 17.35
N GLU A 199 -19.46 7.49 17.91
CA GLU A 199 -20.36 7.66 19.05
C GLU A 199 -19.65 8.31 20.24
N GLY A 200 -20.31 9.26 20.89
CA GLY A 200 -19.74 10.01 22.01
C GLY A 200 -18.79 11.14 21.64
N TRP A 201 -18.59 11.41 20.33
CA TRP A 201 -17.81 12.55 19.87
C TRP A 201 -18.71 13.73 19.54
N THR A 202 -18.24 14.93 19.88
CA THR A 202 -18.77 16.19 19.36
C THR A 202 -17.72 16.74 18.41
N VAL A 203 -18.09 16.94 17.14
CA VAL A 203 -17.16 17.43 16.09
C VAL A 203 -17.68 18.76 15.56
N LYS A 204 -16.79 19.74 15.52
CA LYS A 204 -17.08 21.10 15.02
C LYS A 204 -16.13 21.46 13.90
N GLU A 205 -16.67 22.06 12.86
CA GLU A 205 -15.90 22.61 11.73
C GLU A 205 -15.89 24.13 11.78
N LEU A 206 -14.80 24.77 11.39
CA LEU A 206 -14.70 26.22 11.25
C LEU A 206 -15.46 26.68 10.02
N ILE A 207 -16.51 27.46 10.20
CA ILE A 207 -17.37 27.92 9.10
C ILE A 207 -17.09 29.35 8.69
N SER A 208 -16.59 30.19 9.60
CA SER A 208 -16.18 31.56 9.30
C SER A 208 -15.24 32.10 10.37
N ALA A 209 -14.50 33.15 10.01
CA ALA A 209 -13.72 33.96 10.94
C ALA A 209 -14.03 35.42 10.71
N THR A 210 -14.10 36.19 11.78
CA THR A 210 -14.36 37.64 11.72
C THR A 210 -13.37 38.39 12.59
N PHE A 211 -12.75 39.41 12.03
CA PHE A 211 -11.84 40.29 12.75
C PHE A 211 -12.48 41.69 12.91
N ALA A 212 -12.78 42.08 14.15
CA ALA A 212 -13.37 43.36 14.46
C ALA A 212 -12.85 43.88 15.83
N ASP A 213 -12.60 45.15 15.93
CA ASP A 213 -12.18 45.83 17.17
C ASP A 213 -10.98 45.17 17.88
N GLY A 214 -10.06 44.61 17.10
CA GLY A 214 -8.87 43.90 17.58
C GLY A 214 -9.15 42.49 18.14
N THR A 215 -10.35 41.98 17.94
CA THR A 215 -10.73 40.61 18.30
C THR A 215 -10.94 39.75 17.06
N LEU A 216 -10.25 38.62 16.97
CA LEU A 216 -10.54 37.58 15.99
C LEU A 216 -11.50 36.57 16.61
N THR A 217 -12.68 36.43 16.01
CA THR A 217 -13.68 35.44 16.40
C THR A 217 -13.69 34.28 15.38
N LEU A 218 -13.49 33.05 15.86
CA LEU A 218 -13.53 31.82 15.08
C LEU A 218 -14.91 31.18 15.30
N ASN A 219 -15.73 31.14 14.26
CA ASN A 219 -17.10 30.62 14.34
C ASN A 219 -17.14 29.17 13.87
N PHE A 220 -17.49 28.29 14.78
CA PHE A 220 -17.62 26.84 14.52
C PHE A 220 -19.08 26.40 14.50
N ALA A 221 -19.39 25.39 13.70
CA ALA A 221 -20.67 24.71 13.66
C ALA A 221 -20.49 23.22 13.84
N ASN A 222 -21.57 22.51 14.15
CA ASN A 222 -21.53 21.02 14.16
C ASN A 222 -21.22 20.51 12.76
N ALA A 223 -20.21 19.64 12.67
CA ALA A 223 -19.93 18.90 11.45
C ALA A 223 -20.94 17.76 11.27
N ALA A 224 -21.26 17.41 10.03
CA ALA A 224 -22.12 16.27 9.70
C ALA A 224 -21.33 14.95 9.68
N SER A 225 -20.06 15.02 9.33
CA SER A 225 -19.12 13.91 9.23
C SER A 225 -17.70 14.43 9.42
N ILE A 226 -16.73 13.54 9.50
CA ILE A 226 -15.31 13.86 9.37
C ILE A 226 -14.93 13.58 7.92
N GLU A 227 -14.49 14.61 7.20
CA GLU A 227 -14.01 14.51 5.83
C GLU A 227 -12.49 14.44 5.80
N ALA A 228 -11.94 13.68 4.85
CA ALA A 228 -10.50 13.52 4.71
C ALA A 228 -9.78 14.87 4.57
N GLY A 229 -8.69 15.03 5.30
CA GLY A 229 -7.84 16.22 5.22
C GLY A 229 -8.38 17.49 5.84
N LYS A 230 -9.66 17.56 6.26
CA LYS A 230 -10.23 18.75 6.90
C LYS A 230 -9.85 18.87 8.37
N PRO A 231 -9.62 20.09 8.87
CA PRO A 231 -9.37 20.33 10.27
C PRO A 231 -10.67 20.53 11.07
N TYR A 232 -10.74 19.95 12.25
CA TYR A 232 -11.88 19.99 13.16
C TYR A 232 -11.46 20.32 14.60
N LEU A 233 -12.43 20.75 15.40
CA LEU A 233 -12.38 20.66 16.84
C LEU A 233 -13.22 19.47 17.30
N VAL A 234 -12.61 18.61 18.13
CA VAL A 234 -13.25 17.39 18.63
C VAL A 234 -13.23 17.38 20.14
N LYS A 235 -14.39 17.09 20.75
CA LYS A 235 -14.56 16.85 22.17
C LYS A 235 -15.06 15.43 22.39
N VAL A 236 -14.40 14.69 23.29
CA VAL A 236 -14.72 13.30 23.62
C VAL A 236 -15.15 13.18 25.08
N ALA A 237 -16.04 12.23 25.37
CA ALA A 237 -16.56 12.01 26.72
C ALA A 237 -15.53 11.37 27.66
N ALA A 238 -14.65 10.54 27.12
CA ALA A 238 -13.55 9.89 27.84
C ALA A 238 -12.26 10.00 27.01
N ASN A 239 -11.09 9.85 27.64
CA ASN A 239 -9.83 9.78 26.92
C ASN A 239 -9.93 8.63 25.89
N THR A 240 -9.70 8.94 24.62
CA THR A 240 -9.87 8.03 23.51
C THR A 240 -8.52 7.81 22.82
N ASP A 241 -8.01 6.58 22.92
CA ASP A 241 -6.81 6.14 22.22
C ASP A 241 -7.21 5.59 20.83
N LEU A 242 -6.82 6.30 19.77
CA LEU A 242 -7.16 5.98 18.40
C LEU A 242 -6.30 4.85 17.80
N SER A 243 -5.34 4.32 18.56
CA SER A 243 -4.55 3.17 18.15
C SER A 243 -5.19 1.82 18.50
N THR A 244 -6.23 1.83 19.34
CA THR A 244 -6.84 0.61 19.90
C THR A 244 -7.98 0.05 19.07
N ALA A 245 -8.58 0.87 18.22
CA ALA A 245 -9.67 0.44 17.33
C ALA A 245 -9.54 1.15 15.97
N PRO A 246 -9.57 0.40 14.86
CA PRO A 246 -9.45 0.98 13.54
C PRO A 246 -10.73 1.71 13.12
N PHE A 247 -10.56 2.72 12.27
CA PHE A 247 -11.63 3.27 11.44
C PHE A 247 -11.75 2.36 10.21
N THR A 248 -12.73 1.45 10.23
CA THR A 248 -12.87 0.41 9.22
C THR A 248 -13.45 0.93 7.91
N GLY A 249 -12.97 0.41 6.79
CA GLY A 249 -13.48 0.74 5.46
C GLY A 249 -13.29 2.21 5.07
N ALA A 250 -12.27 2.87 5.61
CA ALA A 250 -12.00 4.29 5.37
C ALA A 250 -11.25 4.49 4.06
N ILE A 251 -11.76 5.38 3.19
CA ILE A 251 -11.04 5.79 1.98
C ILE A 251 -9.97 6.80 2.38
N VAL A 252 -8.72 6.44 2.16
CA VAL A 252 -7.55 7.26 2.49
C VAL A 252 -7.37 8.38 1.48
N SER A 253 -6.96 9.57 1.94
CA SER A 253 -6.56 10.69 1.10
C SER A 253 -5.30 11.35 1.65
N LYS A 254 -4.36 11.62 0.77
CA LYS A 254 -3.14 12.37 1.08
C LYS A 254 -3.35 13.87 1.18
N ASP A 255 -4.46 14.39 0.65
CA ASP A 255 -4.69 15.80 0.44
C ASP A 255 -5.16 16.51 1.73
N ALA A 256 -4.41 17.51 2.16
CA ALA A 256 -4.82 18.43 3.21
C ALA A 256 -5.83 19.46 2.65
N GLN A 257 -6.93 19.66 3.36
CA GLN A 257 -8.00 20.59 2.98
C GLN A 257 -8.18 21.67 4.06
N PRO A 258 -7.31 22.70 4.10
CA PRO A 258 -7.43 23.76 5.10
C PRO A 258 -8.69 24.59 4.87
N PHE A 259 -9.29 25.08 5.96
CA PHE A 259 -10.20 26.22 5.87
C PHE A 259 -9.37 27.48 5.61
N THR A 260 -9.79 28.30 4.65
CA THR A 260 -9.09 29.53 4.29
C THR A 260 -10.03 30.75 4.34
N SER A 261 -9.53 31.83 4.90
CA SER A 261 -10.21 33.12 4.90
C SER A 261 -9.23 34.27 4.69
N THR A 262 -9.69 35.52 4.76
CA THR A 262 -8.83 36.73 4.70
C THR A 262 -7.98 36.88 5.95
N ASP A 263 -8.50 36.47 7.11
CA ASP A 263 -7.96 36.76 8.42
C ASP A 263 -7.18 35.62 9.06
N VAL A 264 -7.58 34.39 8.75
CA VAL A 264 -6.99 33.18 9.32
C VAL A 264 -7.24 31.99 8.42
N ASP A 265 -6.24 31.09 8.35
CA ASP A 265 -6.40 29.74 7.85
C ASP A 265 -6.41 28.76 9.02
N PHE A 266 -7.24 27.71 8.96
CA PHE A 266 -7.20 26.59 9.89
C PHE A 266 -6.60 25.40 9.13
N ILE A 267 -5.35 25.06 9.45
CA ILE A 267 -4.48 24.20 8.66
C ILE A 267 -4.37 22.84 9.36
N PRO A 268 -4.75 21.74 8.67
CA PRO A 268 -4.59 20.38 9.17
C PRO A 268 -3.15 19.88 9.03
N THR A 269 -2.74 18.95 9.89
CA THR A 269 -1.49 18.21 9.78
C THR A 269 -1.80 16.70 9.74
N LEU A 270 -1.45 16.03 8.64
CA LEU A 270 -1.69 14.60 8.45
C LEU A 270 -0.48 13.72 8.86
N GLY A 271 0.64 14.34 9.16
CA GLY A 271 1.87 13.78 9.71
C GLY A 271 2.56 14.79 10.58
N ALA A 272 3.62 14.40 11.28
CA ALA A 272 4.47 15.34 11.99
C ALA A 272 5.14 16.28 10.98
N THR A 273 5.12 17.56 11.27
CA THR A 273 5.69 18.58 10.38
C THR A 273 6.24 19.75 11.20
N THR A 274 7.05 20.58 10.56
CA THR A 274 7.59 21.81 11.14
C THR A 274 6.88 23.01 10.54
N ILE A 275 6.34 23.86 11.40
CA ILE A 275 5.75 25.14 11.00
C ILE A 275 6.87 26.15 10.88
N GLU A 276 7.16 26.55 9.65
CA GLU A 276 8.21 27.49 9.34
C GLU A 276 7.79 28.94 9.65
N GLY A 277 8.79 29.82 9.76
CA GLY A 277 8.57 31.26 9.96
C GLY A 277 9.42 31.88 11.04
N SER A 278 9.22 33.17 11.28
CA SER A 278 9.94 33.93 12.31
C SER A 278 9.01 34.74 13.22
N ASP A 279 7.78 35.05 12.79
CA ASP A 279 6.81 35.79 13.60
C ASP A 279 5.86 34.81 14.32
N THR A 280 6.18 34.54 15.58
CA THR A 280 5.38 33.64 16.43
C THR A 280 3.92 34.11 16.58
N LYS A 281 3.61 35.39 16.38
CA LYS A 281 2.24 35.91 16.46
C LYS A 281 1.38 35.45 15.29
N SER A 282 1.96 35.05 14.21
CA SER A 282 1.22 34.55 13.04
C SER A 282 0.62 33.17 13.25
N VAL A 283 1.00 32.46 14.31
CA VAL A 283 0.56 31.07 14.55
C VAL A 283 -0.15 30.96 15.89
N LEU A 284 -1.28 30.23 15.93
CA LEU A 284 -1.98 29.89 17.15
C LEU A 284 -2.23 28.41 17.28
N PHE A 285 -1.94 27.86 18.43
CA PHE A 285 -2.29 26.49 18.83
C PHE A 285 -3.44 26.51 19.84
N LEU A 286 -4.32 25.53 19.75
CA LEU A 286 -5.28 25.27 20.83
C LEU A 286 -4.56 24.51 21.93
N GLY A 287 -4.42 25.11 23.07
CA GLY A 287 -3.77 24.54 24.26
C GLY A 287 -4.76 24.09 25.33
N ALA A 288 -4.22 23.79 26.50
CA ALA A 288 -5.02 23.42 27.66
C ALA A 288 -6.07 24.51 28.01
N GLU A 289 -7.19 24.07 28.62
CA GLU A 289 -8.33 24.94 28.99
C GLU A 289 -8.97 25.64 27.77
N ASN A 290 -8.85 25.03 26.57
CA ASN A 290 -9.36 25.58 25.30
C ASN A 290 -8.83 26.99 24.97
N LYS A 291 -7.61 27.30 25.42
CA LYS A 291 -6.96 28.59 25.18
C LYS A 291 -6.10 28.56 23.93
N LEU A 292 -6.24 29.59 23.10
CA LEU A 292 -5.35 29.81 21.95
C LEU A 292 -4.03 30.43 22.42
N LYS A 293 -2.91 29.90 21.98
CA LYS A 293 -1.55 30.33 22.34
C LYS A 293 -0.65 30.39 21.13
N ASN A 294 0.20 31.41 21.09
CA ASN A 294 1.29 31.45 20.12
C ASN A 294 2.38 30.46 20.53
N PRO A 295 3.14 29.89 19.58
CA PRO A 295 4.36 29.13 19.88
C PRO A 295 5.40 30.04 20.56
N ALA A 296 6.25 29.47 21.39
CA ALA A 296 7.35 30.21 22.01
C ALA A 296 8.40 30.67 21.01
N THR A 297 8.64 29.87 20.02
CA THR A 297 9.60 30.11 18.92
C THR A 297 9.03 29.57 17.62
N LEU A 298 9.54 30.08 16.50
CA LEU A 298 9.45 29.47 15.18
C LEU A 298 10.88 29.26 14.64
N PRO A 299 11.15 28.19 13.89
CA PRO A 299 10.22 27.13 13.54
C PRO A 299 9.72 26.31 14.74
N ALA A 300 8.53 25.72 14.63
CA ALA A 300 7.89 24.93 15.69
C ALA A 300 7.36 23.60 15.15
N ASP A 301 7.68 22.51 15.83
CA ASP A 301 7.19 21.18 15.44
C ASP A 301 5.75 20.98 15.92
N ILE A 302 4.94 20.39 15.05
CA ILE A 302 3.59 19.97 15.35
C ILE A 302 3.44 18.50 14.95
N LYS A 303 2.79 17.72 15.82
CA LYS A 303 2.49 16.32 15.56
C LYS A 303 1.36 16.18 14.53
N GLY A 304 1.29 15.01 13.90
CA GLY A 304 0.24 14.64 12.95
C GLY A 304 -1.16 14.59 13.55
N PHE A 305 -2.14 14.55 12.67
CA PHE A 305 -3.58 14.44 12.94
C PHE A 305 -4.13 15.59 13.81
N ARG A 306 -3.48 16.75 13.74
CA ARG A 306 -3.84 17.98 14.46
C ARG A 306 -4.18 19.08 13.48
N ALA A 307 -4.40 20.27 14.00
CA ALA A 307 -4.51 21.48 13.22
C ALA A 307 -4.06 22.69 14.03
N TYR A 308 -3.68 23.73 13.32
CA TYR A 308 -3.29 25.01 13.89
C TYR A 308 -3.91 26.17 13.10
N PHE A 309 -3.92 27.36 13.67
CA PHE A 309 -4.41 28.54 12.99
C PHE A 309 -3.24 29.41 12.52
N GLN A 310 -3.24 29.73 11.23
CA GLN A 310 -2.30 30.66 10.62
C GLN A 310 -3.00 31.99 10.41
N LEU A 311 -2.63 33.02 11.20
CA LEU A 311 -3.16 34.39 11.07
C LEU A 311 -2.60 35.02 9.79
N LYS A 312 -3.42 35.88 9.17
CA LYS A 312 -3.10 36.56 7.91
C LYS A 312 -3.38 38.06 7.99
N GLY A 313 -2.74 38.80 7.09
CA GLY A 313 -3.01 40.21 6.95
C GLY A 313 -2.83 41.01 8.25
N GLU A 314 -3.78 41.88 8.53
CA GLU A 314 -3.75 42.78 9.69
C GLU A 314 -3.96 42.06 11.02
N THR A 315 -4.58 40.87 11.03
CA THR A 315 -4.81 40.07 12.25
C THR A 315 -3.51 39.71 12.96
N VAL A 316 -2.42 39.47 12.21
CA VAL A 316 -1.09 39.19 12.79
C VAL A 316 -0.61 40.28 13.72
N SER A 317 -0.82 41.53 13.33
CA SER A 317 -0.31 42.69 14.08
C SER A 317 -1.34 43.36 14.99
N LEU A 318 -2.62 43.30 14.64
CA LEU A 318 -3.69 44.03 15.29
C LEU A 318 -4.54 43.18 16.23
N ALA A 319 -4.55 41.84 16.09
CA ALA A 319 -5.32 41.02 17.01
C ALA A 319 -4.74 41.07 18.43
N ARG A 320 -5.62 41.39 19.37
CA ARG A 320 -5.32 41.54 20.81
C ARG A 320 -6.09 40.51 21.63
N ALA A 321 -7.16 39.98 21.05
CA ALA A 321 -8.00 39.00 21.69
C ALA A 321 -8.48 37.97 20.66
N PHE A 322 -8.72 36.74 21.11
CA PHE A 322 -9.25 35.64 20.33
C PHE A 322 -10.48 35.09 21.03
N SER A 323 -11.51 34.80 20.27
CA SER A 323 -12.74 34.15 20.73
C SER A 323 -13.04 32.93 19.84
N ILE A 324 -13.50 31.85 20.46
CA ILE A 324 -14.08 30.72 19.76
C ILE A 324 -15.56 30.67 20.07
N ASP A 325 -16.38 30.77 19.04
CA ASP A 325 -17.83 30.57 19.12
C ASP A 325 -18.14 29.17 18.60
N PHE A 326 -18.72 28.34 19.46
CA PHE A 326 -19.06 26.95 19.12
C PHE A 326 -20.47 26.81 18.52
N GLY A 327 -21.23 27.91 18.36
CA GLY A 327 -22.54 27.91 17.72
C GLY A 327 -23.69 27.31 18.55
N ASP A 328 -23.45 26.95 19.82
CA ASP A 328 -24.41 26.34 20.73
C ASP A 328 -24.69 27.21 21.98
N GLY A 329 -24.21 28.45 21.94
CA GLY A 329 -24.29 29.38 23.06
C GLY A 329 -23.15 29.23 24.08
N GLU A 330 -22.30 28.22 23.93
CA GLU A 330 -21.02 28.15 24.63
C GLU A 330 -19.99 29.00 23.87
N THR A 331 -19.66 30.16 24.40
CA THR A 331 -18.49 30.91 23.94
C THR A 331 -17.37 30.72 24.95
N THR A 332 -16.16 30.39 24.46
CA THR A 332 -14.99 30.59 25.33
C THR A 332 -14.88 32.10 25.53
N GLY A 333 -14.89 32.52 26.80
CA GLY A 333 -14.70 33.91 27.12
C GLY A 333 -13.48 34.49 26.41
N ILE A 334 -13.51 35.75 26.01
CA ILE A 334 -12.42 36.45 25.33
C ILE A 334 -11.10 36.13 26.03
N ILE A 335 -10.29 35.32 25.40
CA ILE A 335 -8.95 35.01 25.89
C ILE A 335 -8.07 36.13 25.35
N ALA A 336 -7.86 37.16 26.19
CA ALA A 336 -6.75 38.05 25.96
C ALA A 336 -5.49 37.21 25.91
N ILE A 337 -4.70 37.32 24.84
CA ILE A 337 -3.36 36.72 24.79
C ILE A 337 -2.71 37.10 26.10
N GLY A 338 -2.33 36.09 26.92
CA GLY A 338 -1.49 36.34 28.08
C GLY A 338 -0.26 37.05 27.52
N THR A 339 -0.22 38.31 27.67
CA THR A 339 0.91 39.12 27.27
C THR A 339 2.05 38.77 28.21
N ASP A 340 2.91 37.85 27.78
CA ASP A 340 4.35 38.06 27.99
C ASP A 340 4.88 39.14 27.02
N ARG A 341 4.00 40.03 26.59
CA ARG A 341 4.42 41.36 26.23
C ARG A 341 4.85 41.99 27.56
N ALA A 342 6.15 42.12 27.70
CA ALA A 342 6.74 42.89 28.78
C ALA A 342 5.77 44.02 29.12
N ALA A 343 5.17 43.91 30.31
CA ALA A 343 4.28 44.94 30.77
C ALA A 343 5.02 46.24 30.51
N SER A 344 4.52 47.02 29.56
CA SER A 344 4.98 48.37 29.43
C SER A 344 4.93 48.91 30.86
N THR A 345 6.07 49.19 31.45
CA THR A 345 6.20 49.83 32.74
C THR A 345 5.76 51.29 32.63
N ASP A 346 4.69 51.48 31.83
CA ASP A 346 3.98 52.74 31.81
C ASP A 346 3.17 52.81 33.08
N ASN A 347 3.77 53.44 34.09
CA ASN A 347 3.12 53.80 35.34
C ASN A 347 1.94 54.83 35.15
N ALA A 348 1.37 54.84 33.95
CA ALA A 348 0.26 55.69 33.61
C ALA A 348 -0.97 55.26 34.38
N THR A 349 -1.64 56.30 34.95
CA THR A 349 -2.91 56.14 35.62
C THR A 349 -4.02 56.59 34.68
N TYR A 350 -5.08 55.80 34.62
CA TYR A 350 -6.24 56.03 33.78
C TYR A 350 -7.49 56.15 34.63
N THR A 351 -8.39 57.02 34.22
CA THR A 351 -9.76 57.12 34.77
C THR A 351 -10.59 55.93 34.22
N LEU A 352 -11.76 55.65 34.79
CA LEU A 352 -12.65 54.59 34.38
C LEU A 352 -13.18 54.74 32.95
N ASP A 353 -13.18 55.93 32.41
CA ASP A 353 -13.54 56.26 31.03
C ASP A 353 -12.34 56.19 30.08
N GLY A 354 -11.20 55.58 30.52
CA GLY A 354 -10.03 55.35 29.71
C GLY A 354 -9.10 56.51 29.46
N ARG A 355 -9.33 57.65 30.08
CA ARG A 355 -8.53 58.86 29.92
C ARG A 355 -7.26 58.80 30.78
N ARG A 356 -6.09 58.92 30.13
CA ARG A 356 -4.79 58.96 30.83
C ARG A 356 -4.65 60.24 31.64
N ILE A 357 -4.23 60.09 32.89
CA ILE A 357 -3.91 61.22 33.80
C ILE A 357 -2.48 61.04 34.31
N SER A 358 -1.81 62.20 34.58
CA SER A 358 -0.41 62.17 35.04
C SER A 358 -0.31 61.79 36.52
N LYS A 359 -1.36 62.06 37.34
CA LYS A 359 -1.45 61.68 38.75
C LYS A 359 -2.91 61.74 39.20
N ALA A 360 -3.35 60.74 39.94
CA ALA A 360 -4.68 60.75 40.55
C ALA A 360 -4.65 61.67 41.80
N THR A 361 -5.26 62.83 41.69
CA THR A 361 -5.29 63.84 42.75
C THR A 361 -6.63 63.94 43.45
N GLN A 362 -7.65 63.27 42.95
CA GLN A 362 -8.99 63.23 43.52
C GLN A 362 -9.36 61.86 44.04
N LYS A 363 -10.23 61.78 45.02
CA LYS A 363 -10.80 60.53 45.51
C LYS A 363 -11.59 59.90 44.38
N GLY A 364 -11.31 58.59 44.10
CA GLY A 364 -11.97 57.91 43.02
C GLY A 364 -11.34 56.57 42.70
N VAL A 365 -11.89 55.89 41.67
CA VAL A 365 -11.40 54.67 41.18
C VAL A 365 -10.59 54.91 39.89
N TYR A 366 -9.40 54.38 39.84
CA TYR A 366 -8.45 54.54 38.74
C TYR A 366 -7.91 53.17 38.30
N ILE A 367 -7.36 53.11 37.12
CA ILE A 367 -6.63 51.92 36.61
C ILE A 367 -5.16 52.32 36.49
N GLN A 368 -4.27 51.58 37.18
CA GLN A 368 -2.83 51.75 37.10
C GLN A 368 -2.17 50.40 36.93
N ASN A 369 -1.33 50.27 35.92
CA ASN A 369 -0.71 48.97 35.57
C ASN A 369 -1.74 47.82 35.38
N GLY A 370 -2.88 48.14 34.77
CA GLY A 370 -3.97 47.17 34.56
C GLY A 370 -4.73 46.77 35.84
N LYS A 371 -4.43 47.38 37.00
CA LYS A 371 -5.07 47.05 38.27
C LYS A 371 -5.94 48.21 38.73
N LYS A 372 -7.08 47.90 39.36
CA LYS A 372 -7.96 48.84 39.99
C LYS A 372 -7.28 49.43 41.24
N VAL A 373 -7.15 50.78 41.28
CA VAL A 373 -6.61 51.54 42.43
C VAL A 373 -7.69 52.42 42.93
N ILE A 374 -7.95 52.41 44.24
CA ILE A 374 -8.93 53.31 44.90
C ILE A 374 -8.17 54.32 45.73
N ILE A 375 -8.35 55.63 45.44
CA ILE A 375 -7.84 56.73 46.24
C ILE A 375 -8.97 57.16 47.11
N LYS A 376 -8.77 57.06 48.42
CA LYS A 376 -9.75 57.44 49.46
C LYS A 376 -9.66 58.89 49.83
#